data_12efa612cdbddb9c96f78c725fdf958a
#
_entry.id   12efa612cdbddb9c96f78c725fdf958a
#
_cell.length_a   1.000
_cell.length_b   1.000
_cell.length_c   1.000
_cell.angle_alpha   90.00
_cell.angle_beta   90.00
_cell.angle_gamma   90.00
#
_symmetry.space_group_name_H-M   'P 1'
#
loop_
_entity.id
_entity.type
_entity.pdbx_description
1 polymer ?
#
loop_
_entity_poly.entity_id
_entity_poly.type
_entity_poly.pdbx_seq_one_letter_code
_entity_poly.pdbx_strand_id
1 'polypeptide(L)'
;VGTGFASGGATTDNVDSWKTSFPCTRAEAEAIDAGEIAIDAVLMTTEEIEDDRERWRLDAYTETEPDAAMIAAFRALVPSAAAVAPVIEALTAEDWVAMSQEGLEPIAEGRFVVHTSAHPVSPPAGGRAFLIDAGRAFGTGHHATTSGCLKALDAMAARDFASIIDIGTGTGLLAFAAAHLWPEARIVATDIDPAAIDVTRENMTANGIAGIDLIVADGALDPAITAGAPYDLVIANVLAGPLVSMAPELAAIAAPRATILLAGLLETQRAQVVDAYSVCGCTLTGAEIRGDWTILTLTAGAERYVPTKPIDPKGRDGWALDI
;
A
#
# COMPACT_ATOMS: atom_id res chain seq x y z
N VAL A 1 9.84 -52.73 12.14
CA VAL A 1 10.61 -51.49 12.29
C VAL A 1 9.64 -50.36 11.97
N GLY A 2 9.06 -49.77 13.05
CA GLY A 2 8.13 -48.66 12.95
C GLY A 2 8.89 -47.36 12.84
N THR A 3 8.52 -46.55 11.87
CA THR A 3 8.90 -45.13 11.81
C THR A 3 7.71 -44.29 12.26
N GLY A 4 7.79 -43.78 13.49
CA GLY A 4 6.84 -42.83 14.02
C GLY A 4 7.03 -41.48 13.35
N PHE A 5 5.94 -40.93 12.81
CA PHE A 5 5.87 -39.51 12.46
C PHE A 5 5.78 -38.70 13.77
N ALA A 6 6.79 -37.91 14.02
CA ALA A 6 6.73 -36.90 15.08
C ALA A 6 5.80 -35.77 14.62
N SER A 7 4.71 -35.57 15.37
CA SER A 7 3.92 -34.35 15.31
C SER A 7 4.80 -33.20 15.81
N GLY A 8 5.17 -32.29 14.93
CA GLY A 8 5.83 -31.05 15.31
C GLY A 8 4.83 -30.20 16.12
N GLY A 9 4.99 -30.17 17.42
CA GLY A 9 4.34 -29.21 18.29
C GLY A 9 4.91 -27.83 17.98
N ALA A 10 4.05 -26.91 17.58
CA ALA A 10 4.39 -25.48 17.53
C ALA A 10 4.84 -25.06 18.95
N THR A 11 6.01 -24.46 19.04
CA THR A 11 6.50 -23.87 20.28
C THR A 11 5.64 -22.65 20.59
N THR A 12 5.07 -22.56 21.77
CA THR A 12 4.16 -21.51 22.27
C THR A 12 4.82 -20.12 22.40
N ASP A 13 6.03 -19.93 21.92
CA ASP A 13 6.81 -18.71 22.11
C ASP A 13 6.56 -17.61 21.08
N ASN A 14 5.62 -17.77 20.13
CA ASN A 14 5.35 -16.78 19.08
C ASN A 14 3.86 -16.67 18.71
N VAL A 15 2.95 -16.86 19.67
CA VAL A 15 1.50 -16.66 19.45
C VAL A 15 1.17 -15.21 19.78
N ASP A 16 0.72 -14.44 18.78
CA ASP A 16 0.39 -13.03 18.96
C ASP A 16 -1.11 -12.81 19.27
N SER A 17 -1.97 -13.77 18.87
CA SER A 17 -3.42 -13.69 19.09
C SER A 17 -4.08 -15.04 18.88
N TRP A 18 -5.40 -15.09 19.15
CA TRP A 18 -6.22 -16.28 19.01
C TRP A 18 -7.45 -15.97 18.18
N LYS A 19 -7.85 -16.88 17.31
CA LYS A 19 -9.05 -16.83 16.52
C LYS A 19 -10.01 -17.92 16.97
N THR A 20 -11.26 -17.55 17.25
CA THR A 20 -12.34 -18.48 17.58
C THR A 20 -13.44 -18.36 16.55
N SER A 21 -13.71 -19.46 15.83
CA SER A 21 -14.67 -19.47 14.73
C SER A 21 -15.91 -20.28 15.07
N PHE A 22 -17.08 -19.74 14.70
CA PHE A 22 -18.38 -20.40 14.77
C PHE A 22 -19.11 -20.24 13.44
N PRO A 23 -19.82 -21.27 12.92
CA PRO A 23 -20.79 -21.06 11.87
C PRO A 23 -21.94 -20.19 12.39
N CYS A 24 -22.51 -19.33 11.56
CA CYS A 24 -23.67 -18.53 11.90
C CYS A 24 -24.60 -18.35 10.70
N THR A 25 -25.81 -17.88 10.96
CA THR A 25 -26.74 -17.47 9.91
C THR A 25 -26.49 -16.02 9.49
N ARG A 26 -26.97 -15.66 8.32
CA ARG A 26 -26.95 -14.27 7.85
C ARG A 26 -27.59 -13.30 8.83
N ALA A 27 -28.74 -13.68 9.40
CA ALA A 27 -29.46 -12.83 10.37
C ALA A 27 -28.65 -12.58 11.66
N GLU A 28 -27.87 -13.59 12.10
CA GLU A 28 -26.94 -13.45 13.24
C GLU A 28 -25.76 -12.57 12.87
N ALA A 29 -25.17 -12.73 11.67
CA ALA A 29 -24.11 -11.88 11.18
C ALA A 29 -24.54 -10.40 11.09
N GLU A 30 -25.69 -10.13 10.47
CA GLU A 30 -26.26 -8.78 10.39
C GLU A 30 -26.54 -8.17 11.78
N ALA A 31 -26.95 -8.99 12.75
CA ALA A 31 -27.18 -8.54 14.13
C ALA A 31 -25.87 -8.22 14.88
N ILE A 32 -24.80 -8.97 14.60
CA ILE A 32 -23.45 -8.72 15.14
C ILE A 32 -22.91 -7.42 14.58
N ASP A 33 -22.96 -7.23 13.27
CA ASP A 33 -22.44 -6.04 12.58
C ASP A 33 -23.17 -4.74 12.95
N ALA A 34 -24.49 -4.84 13.27
CA ALA A 34 -25.29 -3.69 13.67
C ALA A 34 -25.24 -3.40 15.17
N GLY A 35 -24.68 -4.29 16.00
CA GLY A 35 -24.73 -4.24 17.45
C GLY A 35 -23.50 -3.58 18.09
N GLU A 36 -23.72 -2.79 19.16
CA GLU A 36 -22.65 -2.43 20.10
C GLU A 36 -22.45 -3.62 21.07
N ILE A 37 -21.47 -4.50 20.74
CA ILE A 37 -21.19 -5.70 21.51
C ILE A 37 -20.05 -5.42 22.49
N ALA A 38 -20.35 -5.46 23.81
CA ALA A 38 -19.37 -5.24 24.87
C ALA A 38 -18.62 -6.55 25.20
N ILE A 39 -17.83 -7.06 24.27
CA ILE A 39 -16.92 -8.19 24.45
C ILE A 39 -15.52 -7.70 24.11
N ASP A 40 -14.53 -8.08 24.89
CA ASP A 40 -13.11 -7.74 24.65
C ASP A 40 -12.52 -8.65 23.56
N ALA A 41 -12.99 -8.44 22.33
CA ALA A 41 -12.59 -9.16 21.14
C ALA A 41 -12.92 -8.35 19.88
N VAL A 42 -12.15 -8.51 18.83
CA VAL A 42 -12.52 -8.05 17.49
C VAL A 42 -13.39 -9.12 16.85
N LEU A 43 -14.60 -8.74 16.45
CA LEU A 43 -15.56 -9.63 15.80
C LEU A 43 -15.61 -9.34 14.30
N MET A 44 -15.59 -10.39 13.50
CA MET A 44 -15.68 -10.32 12.03
C MET A 44 -16.68 -11.36 11.55
N THR A 45 -17.58 -10.98 10.66
CA THR A 45 -18.51 -11.89 10.01
C THR A 45 -18.16 -12.05 8.54
N THR A 46 -18.18 -13.27 8.03
CA THR A 46 -17.78 -13.60 6.66
C THR A 46 -18.76 -14.58 6.04
N GLU A 47 -19.16 -14.36 4.78
CA GLU A 47 -19.89 -15.33 3.97
C GLU A 47 -18.95 -16.49 3.61
N GLU A 48 -19.31 -17.75 3.98
CA GLU A 48 -18.42 -18.90 3.76
C GLU A 48 -18.41 -19.42 2.34
N ILE A 49 -19.46 -19.20 1.58
CA ILE A 49 -19.62 -19.65 0.19
C ILE A 49 -20.23 -18.50 -0.60
N GLU A 50 -19.53 -18.03 -1.62
CA GLU A 50 -20.03 -17.02 -2.57
C GLU A 50 -21.38 -17.47 -3.13
N ASP A 51 -22.41 -16.59 -3.05
CA ASP A 51 -23.80 -16.86 -3.43
C ASP A 51 -24.62 -17.82 -2.50
N ASP A 52 -24.06 -18.42 -1.46
CA ASP A 52 -24.83 -19.12 -0.43
C ASP A 52 -25.16 -18.20 0.75
N ARG A 53 -26.20 -17.38 0.58
CA ARG A 53 -26.60 -16.32 1.52
C ARG A 53 -26.98 -16.80 2.93
N GLU A 54 -27.00 -18.09 3.19
CA GLU A 54 -27.40 -18.67 4.48
C GLU A 54 -26.21 -19.18 5.30
N ARG A 55 -25.01 -19.28 4.70
CA ARG A 55 -23.83 -19.81 5.37
C ARG A 55 -22.80 -18.72 5.64
N TRP A 56 -22.79 -18.30 6.89
CA TRP A 56 -21.90 -17.30 7.42
C TRP A 56 -21.04 -17.87 8.52
N ARG A 57 -19.95 -17.21 8.83
CA ARG A 57 -19.04 -17.53 9.93
C ARG A 57 -18.77 -16.29 10.75
N LEU A 58 -18.82 -16.45 12.08
CA LEU A 58 -18.29 -15.49 13.06
C LEU A 58 -16.86 -15.90 13.39
N ASP A 59 -15.91 -15.00 13.20
CA ASP A 59 -14.53 -15.08 13.68
C ASP A 59 -14.33 -14.03 14.79
N ALA A 60 -13.95 -14.48 15.98
CA ALA A 60 -13.64 -13.63 17.12
C ALA A 60 -12.13 -13.70 17.41
N TYR A 61 -11.48 -12.55 17.43
CA TYR A 61 -10.03 -12.42 17.64
C TYR A 61 -9.75 -11.86 19.03
N THR A 62 -8.84 -12.51 19.78
CA THR A 62 -8.45 -12.16 21.15
C THR A 62 -6.94 -12.14 21.30
N GLU A 63 -6.41 -11.28 22.19
CA GLU A 63 -4.97 -11.23 22.51
C GLU A 63 -4.49 -12.44 23.32
N THR A 64 -5.40 -13.10 24.03
CA THR A 64 -5.09 -14.27 24.86
C THR A 64 -5.95 -15.46 24.47
N GLU A 65 -5.51 -16.68 24.77
CA GLU A 65 -6.30 -17.89 24.57
C GLU A 65 -7.68 -17.74 25.22
N PRO A 66 -8.80 -17.93 24.46
CA PRO A 66 -10.13 -17.71 24.98
C PRO A 66 -10.48 -18.75 26.05
N ASP A 67 -10.90 -18.27 27.19
CA ASP A 67 -11.39 -19.12 28.28
C ASP A 67 -12.84 -19.59 28.03
N ALA A 68 -13.33 -20.45 28.90
CA ALA A 68 -14.69 -21.00 28.79
C ALA A 68 -15.78 -19.93 28.87
N ALA A 69 -15.55 -18.83 29.61
CA ALA A 69 -16.52 -17.73 29.74
C ALA A 69 -16.56 -16.90 28.44
N MET A 70 -15.41 -16.64 27.85
CA MET A 70 -15.28 -15.93 26.57
C MET A 70 -15.90 -16.73 25.42
N ILE A 71 -15.61 -18.04 25.34
CA ILE A 71 -16.25 -18.95 24.38
C ILE A 71 -17.77 -18.97 24.55
N ALA A 72 -18.28 -18.97 25.78
CA ALA A 72 -19.72 -18.90 26.05
C ALA A 72 -20.33 -17.56 25.60
N ALA A 73 -19.60 -16.45 25.75
CA ALA A 73 -20.04 -15.14 25.29
C ALA A 73 -20.11 -15.09 23.74
N PHE A 74 -19.10 -15.61 23.04
CA PHE A 74 -19.14 -15.69 21.56
C PHE A 74 -20.27 -16.57 21.06
N ARG A 75 -20.50 -17.74 21.72
CA ARG A 75 -21.62 -18.68 21.41
C ARG A 75 -22.98 -18.02 21.58
N ALA A 76 -23.13 -17.11 22.55
CA ALA A 76 -24.39 -16.39 22.77
C ALA A 76 -24.74 -15.45 21.60
N LEU A 77 -23.75 -15.00 20.81
CA LEU A 77 -23.98 -14.19 19.63
C LEU A 77 -24.52 -15.00 18.44
N VAL A 78 -24.28 -16.31 18.43
CA VAL A 78 -24.65 -17.23 17.35
C VAL A 78 -25.45 -18.42 17.88
N PRO A 79 -26.70 -18.20 18.33
CA PRO A 79 -27.57 -19.25 18.90
C PRO A 79 -27.78 -20.46 17.98
N SER A 80 -27.73 -20.28 16.67
CA SER A 80 -27.83 -21.35 15.68
C SER A 80 -26.70 -22.39 15.82
N ALA A 81 -25.52 -21.97 16.32
CA ALA A 81 -24.36 -22.82 16.58
C ALA A 81 -24.25 -23.33 18.01
N ALA A 82 -25.33 -23.28 18.83
CA ALA A 82 -25.29 -23.66 20.24
C ALA A 82 -24.70 -25.04 20.53
N ALA A 83 -24.90 -26.01 19.63
CA ALA A 83 -24.40 -27.38 19.74
C ALA A 83 -23.07 -27.62 18.98
N VAL A 84 -22.52 -26.59 18.29
CA VAL A 84 -21.31 -26.72 17.49
C VAL A 84 -20.08 -26.40 18.34
N ALA A 85 -19.04 -27.23 18.28
CA ALA A 85 -17.76 -26.91 18.89
C ALA A 85 -17.08 -25.77 18.10
N PRO A 86 -16.52 -24.76 18.79
CA PRO A 86 -15.73 -23.73 18.12
C PRO A 86 -14.45 -24.33 17.51
N VAL A 87 -13.98 -23.74 16.44
CA VAL A 87 -12.61 -23.93 15.98
C VAL A 87 -11.78 -22.83 16.64
N ILE A 88 -10.72 -23.22 17.37
CA ILE A 88 -9.81 -22.29 18.04
C ILE A 88 -8.44 -22.46 17.44
N GLU A 89 -7.87 -21.38 16.94
CA GLU A 89 -6.57 -21.33 16.26
C GLU A 89 -5.68 -20.28 16.93
N ALA A 90 -4.46 -20.66 17.24
CA ALA A 90 -3.42 -19.72 17.63
C ALA A 90 -2.86 -19.06 16.37
N LEU A 91 -2.78 -17.74 16.34
CA LEU A 91 -2.29 -16.97 15.20
C LEU A 91 -0.93 -16.33 15.52
N THR A 92 -0.02 -16.43 14.59
CA THR A 92 1.26 -15.72 14.58
C THR A 92 1.15 -14.43 13.75
N ALA A 93 2.16 -13.56 13.81
CA ALA A 93 2.24 -12.40 12.94
C ALA A 93 2.20 -12.80 11.44
N GLU A 94 2.78 -13.95 11.10
CA GLU A 94 2.79 -14.48 9.72
C GLU A 94 1.38 -14.91 9.28
N ASP A 95 0.57 -15.48 10.19
CA ASP A 95 -0.82 -15.87 9.90
C ASP A 95 -1.69 -14.64 9.64
N TRP A 96 -1.50 -13.55 10.39
CA TRP A 96 -2.19 -12.28 10.14
C TRP A 96 -1.87 -11.69 8.77
N VAL A 97 -0.60 -11.75 8.37
CA VAL A 97 -0.17 -11.32 7.03
C VAL A 97 -0.83 -12.19 5.97
N ALA A 98 -0.80 -13.52 6.13
CA ALA A 98 -1.43 -14.45 5.18
C ALA A 98 -2.93 -14.21 5.04
N MET A 99 -3.65 -14.05 6.16
CA MET A 99 -5.10 -13.77 6.16
C MET A 99 -5.45 -12.44 5.49
N SER A 100 -4.64 -11.38 5.71
CA SER A 100 -4.86 -10.10 5.05
C SER A 100 -4.60 -10.15 3.53
N GLN A 101 -3.86 -11.13 3.05
CA GLN A 101 -3.56 -11.33 1.63
C GLN A 101 -4.61 -12.16 0.90
N GLU A 102 -5.32 -13.09 1.58
CA GLU A 102 -6.35 -13.94 0.97
C GLU A 102 -7.51 -13.14 0.36
N GLY A 103 -7.82 -11.97 0.91
CA GLY A 103 -8.86 -11.07 0.40
C GLY A 103 -8.40 -10.10 -0.68
N LEU A 104 -7.13 -10.13 -1.09
CA LEU A 104 -6.57 -9.17 -2.04
C LEU A 104 -6.48 -9.77 -3.46
N GLU A 105 -7.51 -9.51 -4.27
CA GLU A 105 -7.54 -9.89 -5.68
C GLU A 105 -6.39 -9.23 -6.48
N PRO A 106 -5.79 -9.92 -7.46
CA PRO A 106 -4.78 -9.32 -8.34
C PRO A 106 -5.33 -8.11 -9.10
N ILE A 107 -4.53 -7.05 -9.20
CA ILE A 107 -4.88 -5.83 -9.92
C ILE A 107 -4.14 -5.80 -11.25
N ALA A 108 -4.88 -5.59 -12.33
CA ALA A 108 -4.33 -5.41 -13.67
C ALA A 108 -4.52 -3.96 -14.15
N GLU A 109 -3.40 -3.27 -14.45
CA GLU A 109 -3.40 -1.92 -15.00
C GLU A 109 -2.42 -1.81 -16.17
N GLY A 110 -2.98 -1.74 -17.38
CA GLY A 110 -2.18 -1.73 -18.60
C GLY A 110 -1.33 -3.00 -18.74
N ARG A 111 -0.01 -2.85 -18.82
CA ARG A 111 0.93 -3.97 -18.89
C ARG A 111 1.33 -4.52 -17.52
N PHE A 112 0.86 -3.95 -16.43
CA PHE A 112 1.24 -4.36 -15.08
C PHE A 112 0.17 -5.21 -14.43
N VAL A 113 0.60 -6.23 -13.71
CA VAL A 113 -0.24 -6.98 -12.79
C VAL A 113 0.43 -6.94 -11.41
N VAL A 114 -0.31 -6.58 -10.38
CA VAL A 114 0.15 -6.64 -9.00
C VAL A 114 -0.61 -7.76 -8.31
N HIS A 115 0.09 -8.64 -7.64
CA HIS A 115 -0.50 -9.79 -6.96
C HIS A 115 0.21 -10.09 -5.65
N THR A 116 -0.46 -10.80 -4.78
CA THR A 116 0.13 -11.35 -3.55
C THR A 116 0.66 -12.77 -3.78
N SER A 117 1.38 -13.30 -2.81
CA SER A 117 1.82 -14.72 -2.80
C SER A 117 0.64 -15.70 -2.75
N ALA A 118 -0.51 -15.28 -2.18
CA ALA A 118 -1.74 -16.08 -2.14
C ALA A 118 -2.38 -16.25 -3.53
N HIS A 119 -2.25 -15.26 -4.43
CA HIS A 119 -2.89 -15.23 -5.75
C HIS A 119 -1.87 -15.01 -6.87
N PRO A 120 -0.95 -15.96 -7.15
CA PRO A 120 0.08 -15.77 -8.15
C PRO A 120 -0.53 -15.69 -9.57
N VAL A 121 -0.13 -14.67 -10.34
CA VAL A 121 -0.62 -14.39 -11.69
C VAL A 121 0.53 -14.21 -12.66
N SER A 122 0.34 -14.70 -13.90
CA SER A 122 1.30 -14.45 -14.98
C SER A 122 1.05 -13.08 -15.62
N PRO A 123 2.11 -12.32 -15.96
CA PRO A 123 1.95 -11.03 -16.60
C PRO A 123 1.37 -11.18 -18.02
N PRO A 124 0.69 -10.13 -18.54
CA PRO A 124 0.31 -10.07 -19.95
C PRO A 124 1.53 -10.03 -20.86
N ALA A 125 1.36 -10.31 -22.15
CA ALA A 125 2.45 -10.29 -23.11
C ALA A 125 3.13 -8.91 -23.18
N GLY A 126 4.44 -8.87 -22.95
CA GLY A 126 5.22 -7.61 -22.90
C GLY A 126 4.99 -6.81 -21.62
N GLY A 127 4.30 -7.39 -20.64
CA GLY A 127 4.03 -6.78 -19.32
C GLY A 127 4.88 -7.37 -18.21
N ARG A 128 4.61 -6.92 -16.97
CA ARG A 128 5.29 -7.35 -15.76
C ARG A 128 4.27 -7.66 -14.66
N ALA A 129 4.45 -8.78 -13.98
CA ALA A 129 3.79 -9.06 -12.72
C ALA A 129 4.71 -8.67 -11.56
N PHE A 130 4.16 -8.03 -10.55
CA PHE A 130 4.85 -7.67 -9.33
C PHE A 130 4.21 -8.40 -8.15
N LEU A 131 5.03 -9.15 -7.43
CA LEU A 131 4.67 -9.75 -6.15
C LEU A 131 4.82 -8.69 -5.06
N ILE A 132 3.70 -8.23 -4.52
CA ILE A 132 3.65 -7.26 -3.42
C ILE A 132 2.70 -7.82 -2.36
N ASP A 133 3.26 -8.38 -1.33
CA ASP A 133 2.47 -8.87 -0.20
C ASP A 133 2.03 -7.70 0.71
N ALA A 134 0.82 -7.81 1.28
CA ALA A 134 0.36 -6.88 2.29
C ALA A 134 1.31 -6.95 3.50
N GLY A 135 1.85 -5.83 3.89
CA GLY A 135 2.87 -5.77 4.94
C GLY A 135 2.87 -4.42 5.67
N ARG A 136 3.99 -4.09 6.26
CA ARG A 136 4.19 -2.88 7.07
C ARG A 136 4.29 -1.57 6.28
N ALA A 137 4.30 -1.63 4.93
CA ALA A 137 4.39 -0.45 4.08
C ALA A 137 3.14 -0.27 3.23
N PHE A 138 2.78 0.98 2.96
CA PHE A 138 1.67 1.37 2.08
C PHE A 138 2.02 1.15 0.61
N GLY A 139 1.00 0.90 -0.24
CA GLY A 139 1.20 0.84 -1.70
C GLY A 139 1.15 -0.55 -2.32
N THR A 140 0.28 -1.44 -1.80
CA THR A 140 0.06 -2.80 -2.35
C THR A 140 -0.59 -2.83 -3.75
N GLY A 141 -0.88 -1.67 -4.35
CA GLY A 141 -1.57 -1.57 -5.63
C GLY A 141 -3.10 -1.51 -5.52
N HIS A 142 -3.70 -2.02 -4.44
CA HIS A 142 -5.15 -2.08 -4.24
C HIS A 142 -5.78 -0.71 -4.02
N HIS A 143 -5.01 0.29 -3.62
CA HIS A 143 -5.51 1.64 -3.51
C HIS A 143 -5.69 2.28 -4.90
N ALA A 144 -6.80 2.97 -5.12
CA ALA A 144 -7.15 3.59 -6.42
C ALA A 144 -6.06 4.53 -6.96
N THR A 145 -5.30 5.20 -6.08
CA THR A 145 -4.20 6.09 -6.46
C THR A 145 -3.01 5.34 -7.03
N THR A 146 -2.62 4.21 -6.42
CA THR A 146 -1.48 3.41 -6.89
C THR A 146 -1.78 2.78 -8.25
N SER A 147 -2.97 2.19 -8.42
CA SER A 147 -3.39 1.64 -9.73
C SER A 147 -3.50 2.74 -10.80
N GLY A 148 -3.96 3.94 -10.44
CA GLY A 148 -3.97 5.10 -11.33
C GLY A 148 -2.58 5.57 -11.74
N CYS A 149 -1.60 5.55 -10.84
CA CYS A 149 -0.21 5.84 -11.16
C CYS A 149 0.38 4.80 -12.12
N LEU A 150 0.13 3.50 -11.91
CA LEU A 150 0.58 2.44 -12.83
C LEU A 150 0.04 2.67 -14.25
N LYS A 151 -1.24 3.01 -14.39
CA LYS A 151 -1.84 3.35 -15.68
C LYS A 151 -1.22 4.59 -16.31
N ALA A 152 -0.95 5.64 -15.51
CA ALA A 152 -0.30 6.85 -15.99
C ALA A 152 1.13 6.58 -16.47
N LEU A 153 1.91 5.76 -15.74
CA LEU A 153 3.24 5.32 -16.15
C LEU A 153 3.19 4.52 -17.45
N ASP A 154 2.28 3.56 -17.56
CA ASP A 154 2.09 2.76 -18.79
C ASP A 154 1.76 3.62 -20.01
N ALA A 155 0.91 4.63 -19.85
CA ALA A 155 0.57 5.58 -20.91
C ALA A 155 1.79 6.41 -21.38
N MET A 156 2.81 6.56 -20.52
CA MET A 156 4.06 7.26 -20.84
C MET A 156 5.16 6.34 -21.37
N ALA A 157 4.93 5.05 -21.54
CA ALA A 157 5.96 4.06 -21.92
C ALA A 157 6.70 4.36 -23.24
N ALA A 158 6.11 5.12 -24.14
CA ALA A 158 6.75 5.55 -25.40
C ALA A 158 7.66 6.79 -25.25
N ARG A 159 7.74 7.39 -24.05
CA ARG A 159 8.61 8.52 -23.75
C ARG A 159 9.93 8.00 -23.22
N ASP A 160 10.97 8.80 -23.37
CA ASP A 160 12.29 8.50 -22.80
C ASP A 160 12.50 9.30 -21.51
N PHE A 161 12.87 8.59 -20.43
CA PHE A 161 13.28 9.17 -19.17
C PHE A 161 14.65 8.58 -18.79
N ALA A 162 15.63 9.41 -18.52
CA ALA A 162 16.98 9.00 -18.15
C ALA A 162 17.22 9.05 -16.64
N SER A 163 16.43 9.83 -15.90
CA SER A 163 16.58 10.02 -14.46
C SER A 163 15.20 10.14 -13.79
N ILE A 164 14.89 9.21 -12.90
CA ILE A 164 13.56 9.05 -12.28
C ILE A 164 13.72 9.04 -10.77
N ILE A 165 12.78 9.67 -10.06
CA ILE A 165 12.70 9.59 -8.61
C ILE A 165 11.26 9.30 -8.18
N ASP A 166 11.11 8.40 -7.19
CA ASP A 166 9.86 8.04 -6.52
C ASP A 166 9.96 8.46 -5.06
N ILE A 167 9.18 9.46 -4.66
CA ILE A 167 9.16 10.08 -3.33
C ILE A 167 7.99 9.51 -2.52
N GLY A 168 8.26 8.94 -1.35
CA GLY A 168 7.29 8.18 -0.57
C GLY A 168 7.00 6.85 -1.26
N THR A 169 8.03 6.09 -1.55
CA THR A 169 7.97 4.88 -2.39
C THR A 169 7.18 3.73 -1.77
N GLY A 170 7.06 3.68 -0.44
CA GLY A 170 6.32 2.65 0.30
C GLY A 170 6.81 1.24 -0.02
N THR A 171 6.02 0.47 -0.75
CA THR A 171 6.39 -0.88 -1.20
C THR A 171 7.39 -0.93 -2.35
N GLY A 172 7.70 0.19 -2.98
CA GLY A 172 8.58 0.28 -4.15
C GLY A 172 7.88 0.11 -5.50
N LEU A 173 6.59 -0.18 -5.52
CA LEU A 173 5.87 -0.62 -6.72
C LEU A 173 5.97 0.37 -7.89
N LEU A 174 5.87 1.67 -7.66
CA LEU A 174 5.95 2.67 -8.74
C LEU A 174 7.37 2.79 -9.30
N ALA A 175 8.38 2.72 -8.44
CA ALA A 175 9.77 2.64 -8.86
C ALA A 175 10.05 1.36 -9.66
N PHE A 176 9.44 0.22 -9.32
CA PHE A 176 9.56 -1.04 -10.06
C PHE A 176 8.91 -0.96 -11.43
N ALA A 177 7.74 -0.34 -11.52
CA ALA A 177 7.07 -0.09 -12.80
C ALA A 177 7.92 0.80 -13.69
N ALA A 178 8.54 1.85 -13.12
CA ALA A 178 9.47 2.71 -13.83
C ALA A 178 10.71 1.95 -14.33
N ALA A 179 11.30 1.08 -13.50
CA ALA A 179 12.46 0.26 -13.88
C ALA A 179 12.14 -0.72 -15.02
N HIS A 180 10.92 -1.24 -15.08
CA HIS A 180 10.47 -2.08 -16.19
C HIS A 180 10.31 -1.28 -17.50
N LEU A 181 9.75 -0.07 -17.43
CA LEU A 181 9.48 0.76 -18.60
C LEU A 181 10.75 1.40 -19.15
N TRP A 182 11.65 1.82 -18.29
CA TRP A 182 12.88 2.54 -18.63
C TRP A 182 14.11 1.88 -18.00
N PRO A 183 14.52 0.71 -18.49
CA PRO A 183 15.58 -0.11 -17.87
C PRO A 183 16.96 0.55 -17.85
N GLU A 184 17.19 1.55 -18.70
CA GLU A 184 18.44 2.32 -18.75
C GLU A 184 18.41 3.58 -17.88
N ALA A 185 17.26 3.92 -17.30
CA ALA A 185 17.13 5.09 -16.45
C ALA A 185 17.80 4.87 -15.09
N ARG A 186 18.42 5.92 -14.57
CA ARG A 186 18.80 5.96 -13.16
C ARG A 186 17.55 6.20 -12.31
N ILE A 187 17.27 5.30 -11.40
CA ILE A 187 16.08 5.35 -10.55
C ILE A 187 16.49 5.49 -9.09
N VAL A 188 15.87 6.45 -8.41
CA VAL A 188 15.99 6.67 -6.99
C VAL A 188 14.59 6.47 -6.37
N ALA A 189 14.51 5.72 -5.28
CA ALA A 189 13.28 5.56 -4.50
C ALA A 189 13.55 5.99 -3.06
N THR A 190 12.68 6.84 -2.52
CA THR A 190 12.87 7.41 -1.19
C THR A 190 11.63 7.28 -0.34
N ASP A 191 11.83 7.15 0.96
CA ASP A 191 10.76 7.22 1.94
C ASP A 191 11.27 7.86 3.23
N ILE A 192 10.40 8.52 3.98
CA ILE A 192 10.73 9.06 5.29
C ILE A 192 10.85 7.94 6.34
N ASP A 193 10.11 6.85 6.15
CA ASP A 193 10.11 5.69 7.03
C ASP A 193 11.22 4.70 6.62
N PRO A 194 12.23 4.46 7.47
CA PRO A 194 13.22 3.41 7.22
C PRO A 194 12.60 2.02 7.01
N ALA A 195 11.47 1.71 7.66
CA ALA A 195 10.79 0.43 7.49
C ALA A 195 10.23 0.27 6.07
N ALA A 196 9.72 1.34 5.45
CA ALA A 196 9.29 1.32 4.05
C ALA A 196 10.48 1.04 3.09
N ILE A 197 11.64 1.61 3.36
CA ILE A 197 12.87 1.34 2.59
C ILE A 197 13.32 -0.12 2.72
N ASP A 198 13.19 -0.71 3.91
CA ASP A 198 13.48 -2.14 4.11
C ASP A 198 12.48 -3.02 3.34
N VAL A 199 11.18 -2.72 3.41
CA VAL A 199 10.13 -3.41 2.61
C VAL A 199 10.40 -3.27 1.11
N THR A 200 10.74 -2.07 0.63
CA THR A 200 11.11 -1.86 -0.79
C THR A 200 12.28 -2.78 -1.18
N ARG A 201 13.30 -2.91 -0.34
CA ARG A 201 14.46 -3.78 -0.61
C ARG A 201 14.09 -5.27 -0.64
N GLU A 202 13.22 -5.71 0.27
CA GLU A 202 12.67 -7.07 0.28
C GLU A 202 11.88 -7.34 -1.00
N ASN A 203 11.01 -6.41 -1.40
CA ASN A 203 10.21 -6.51 -2.62
C ASN A 203 11.07 -6.47 -3.90
N MET A 204 12.16 -5.68 -3.94
CA MET A 204 13.13 -5.75 -5.03
C MET A 204 13.70 -7.15 -5.20
N THR A 205 14.07 -7.78 -4.10
CA THR A 205 14.61 -9.15 -4.08
C THR A 205 13.56 -10.17 -4.56
N ALA A 206 12.36 -10.11 -4.03
CA ALA A 206 11.25 -11.00 -4.38
C ALA A 206 10.87 -10.91 -5.88
N ASN A 207 11.01 -9.70 -6.47
CA ASN A 207 10.68 -9.45 -7.87
C ASN A 207 11.90 -9.54 -8.83
N GLY A 208 13.11 -9.83 -8.33
CA GLY A 208 14.32 -9.88 -9.13
C GLY A 208 14.67 -8.54 -9.76
N ILE A 209 14.42 -7.44 -9.04
CA ILE A 209 14.69 -6.06 -9.47
C ILE A 209 16.01 -5.59 -8.83
N ALA A 210 16.83 -4.92 -9.60
CA ALA A 210 18.09 -4.33 -9.16
C ALA A 210 18.30 -2.94 -9.78
N GLY A 211 19.28 -2.19 -9.28
CA GLY A 211 19.68 -0.91 -9.88
C GLY A 211 18.78 0.27 -9.46
N ILE A 212 17.98 0.14 -8.40
CA ILE A 212 17.27 1.26 -7.79
C ILE A 212 18.04 1.72 -6.55
N ASP A 213 18.37 2.99 -6.48
CA ASP A 213 19.02 3.61 -5.32
C ASP A 213 17.96 3.90 -4.25
N LEU A 214 18.11 3.31 -3.06
CA LEU A 214 17.17 3.46 -1.94
C LEU A 214 17.72 4.47 -0.92
N ILE A 215 16.93 5.49 -0.57
CA ILE A 215 17.35 6.56 0.35
C ILE A 215 16.25 6.79 1.40
N VAL A 216 16.61 6.76 2.68
CA VAL A 216 15.73 7.25 3.74
C VAL A 216 15.84 8.77 3.77
N ALA A 217 14.75 9.48 3.46
CA ALA A 217 14.77 10.94 3.39
C ALA A 217 13.40 11.56 3.63
N ASP A 218 13.37 12.70 4.29
CA ASP A 218 12.17 13.54 4.41
C ASP A 218 12.08 14.49 3.21
N GLY A 219 11.27 14.14 2.22
CA GLY A 219 11.10 14.89 0.98
C GLY A 219 12.31 14.82 0.06
N ALA A 220 12.61 15.92 -0.66
CA ALA A 220 13.60 15.95 -1.74
C ALA A 220 14.87 16.76 -1.42
N LEU A 221 15.08 17.21 -0.19
CA LEU A 221 16.20 18.06 0.19
C LEU A 221 17.45 17.30 0.64
N ASP A 222 17.39 15.97 0.75
CA ASP A 222 18.57 15.19 1.09
C ASP A 222 19.72 15.44 0.10
N PRO A 223 20.96 15.59 0.60
CA PRO A 223 22.12 15.80 -0.27
C PRO A 223 22.31 14.74 -1.36
N ALA A 224 21.98 13.48 -1.09
CA ALA A 224 22.08 12.41 -2.08
C ALA A 224 21.06 12.58 -3.22
N ILE A 225 19.83 13.02 -2.87
CA ILE A 225 18.77 13.32 -3.86
C ILE A 225 19.17 14.55 -4.71
N THR A 226 19.56 15.63 -4.05
CA THR A 226 19.92 16.88 -4.75
C THR A 226 21.18 16.76 -5.60
N ALA A 227 22.16 15.95 -5.19
CA ALA A 227 23.35 15.64 -6.00
C ALA A 227 23.00 14.82 -7.26
N GLY A 228 21.92 14.03 -7.18
CA GLY A 228 21.42 13.26 -8.30
C GLY A 228 20.50 14.02 -9.26
N ALA A 229 20.04 15.22 -8.88
CA ALA A 229 19.17 16.06 -9.72
C ALA A 229 19.92 16.63 -10.94
N PRO A 230 19.23 17.00 -12.04
CA PRO A 230 17.78 17.02 -12.15
C PRO A 230 17.19 15.66 -12.59
N TYR A 231 15.88 15.46 -12.30
CA TYR A 231 15.11 14.27 -12.66
C TYR A 231 14.13 14.58 -13.80
N ASP A 232 14.03 13.68 -14.78
CA ASP A 232 13.09 13.81 -15.91
C ASP A 232 11.68 13.40 -15.57
N LEU A 233 11.54 12.47 -14.60
CA LEU A 233 10.28 12.03 -14.03
C LEU A 233 10.37 12.06 -12.51
N VAL A 234 9.44 12.79 -11.89
CA VAL A 234 9.25 12.83 -10.44
C VAL A 234 7.90 12.21 -10.12
N ILE A 235 7.89 11.16 -9.31
CA ILE A 235 6.69 10.46 -8.87
C ILE A 235 6.51 10.74 -7.38
N ALA A 236 5.30 11.04 -6.93
CA ALA A 236 4.96 11.14 -5.52
C ALA A 236 3.50 10.74 -5.30
N ASN A 237 3.28 9.59 -4.67
CA ASN A 237 1.96 9.09 -4.28
C ASN A 237 1.82 9.17 -2.76
N VAL A 238 1.66 10.38 -2.25
CA VAL A 238 1.55 10.70 -0.82
C VAL A 238 0.39 11.65 -0.57
N LEU A 239 0.03 11.88 0.70
CA LEU A 239 -1.11 12.74 1.05
C LEU A 239 -0.97 14.17 0.52
N ALA A 240 -2.10 14.84 0.32
CA ALA A 240 -2.17 16.20 -0.25
C ALA A 240 -1.37 17.25 0.54
N GLY A 241 -1.38 17.19 1.88
CA GLY A 241 -0.61 18.09 2.73
C GLY A 241 0.88 18.06 2.43
N PRO A 242 1.55 16.90 2.53
CA PRO A 242 2.93 16.69 2.06
C PRO A 242 3.17 17.15 0.64
N LEU A 243 2.29 16.83 -0.33
CA LEU A 243 2.44 17.27 -1.72
C LEU A 243 2.50 18.80 -1.85
N VAL A 244 1.64 19.51 -1.13
CA VAL A 244 1.64 20.99 -1.11
C VAL A 244 2.93 21.52 -0.49
N SER A 245 3.35 20.98 0.65
CA SER A 245 4.55 21.47 1.36
C SER A 245 5.84 21.19 0.58
N MET A 246 5.92 20.07 -0.13
CA MET A 246 7.09 19.69 -0.93
C MET A 246 7.10 20.30 -2.34
N ALA A 247 6.06 21.04 -2.77
CA ALA A 247 6.00 21.57 -4.13
C ALA A 247 7.27 22.35 -4.56
N PRO A 248 7.86 23.23 -3.73
CA PRO A 248 9.11 23.92 -4.08
C PRO A 248 10.31 23.00 -4.23
N GLU A 249 10.35 21.91 -3.45
CA GLU A 249 11.45 20.95 -3.48
C GLU A 249 11.38 20.07 -4.74
N LEU A 250 10.19 19.48 -4.99
CA LEU A 250 9.96 18.63 -6.15
C LEU A 250 10.16 19.41 -7.45
N ALA A 251 9.71 20.68 -7.49
CA ALA A 251 10.01 21.55 -8.64
C ALA A 251 11.49 21.86 -8.79
N ALA A 252 12.24 22.02 -7.69
CA ALA A 252 13.68 22.34 -7.74
C ALA A 252 14.55 21.16 -8.20
N ILE A 253 14.15 19.91 -7.94
CA ILE A 253 14.84 18.72 -8.39
C ILE A 253 14.41 18.28 -9.80
N ALA A 254 13.28 18.78 -10.30
CA ALA A 254 12.79 18.45 -11.64
C ALA A 254 13.64 19.10 -12.74
N ALA A 255 13.89 18.36 -13.82
CA ALA A 255 14.51 18.89 -15.02
C ALA A 255 13.57 19.90 -15.72
N PRO A 256 14.10 20.82 -16.55
CA PRO A 256 13.25 21.62 -17.41
C PRO A 256 12.31 20.74 -18.23
N ARG A 257 11.01 21.04 -18.20
CA ARG A 257 9.95 20.28 -18.86
C ARG A 257 9.80 18.82 -18.34
N ALA A 258 10.34 18.48 -17.19
CA ALA A 258 10.14 17.18 -16.55
C ALA A 258 8.65 16.89 -16.33
N THR A 259 8.34 15.63 -16.27
CA THR A 259 7.01 15.16 -15.85
C THR A 259 7.00 15.00 -14.34
N ILE A 260 5.95 15.49 -13.69
CA ILE A 260 5.70 15.29 -12.27
C ILE A 260 4.35 14.58 -12.14
N LEU A 261 4.36 13.35 -11.62
CA LEU A 261 3.19 12.51 -11.40
C LEU A 261 2.86 12.53 -9.90
N LEU A 262 1.70 13.07 -9.57
CA LEU A 262 1.25 13.23 -8.18
C LEU A 262 -0.03 12.42 -7.95
N ALA A 263 -0.11 11.74 -6.81
CA ALA A 263 -1.30 11.01 -6.38
C ALA A 263 -1.37 10.96 -4.85
N GLY A 264 -2.41 10.33 -4.27
CA GLY A 264 -2.62 10.30 -2.82
C GLY A 264 -3.43 11.50 -2.31
N LEU A 265 -4.14 12.18 -3.22
CA LEU A 265 -5.00 13.31 -2.91
C LEU A 265 -6.45 13.05 -3.34
N LEU A 266 -7.40 13.62 -2.60
CA LEU A 266 -8.81 13.61 -2.98
C LEU A 266 -9.07 14.66 -4.09
N GLU A 267 -10.12 14.45 -4.89
CA GLU A 267 -10.52 15.43 -5.92
C GLU A 267 -10.82 16.80 -5.31
N THR A 268 -11.37 16.85 -4.09
CA THR A 268 -11.61 18.10 -3.36
C THR A 268 -10.33 18.87 -3.00
N GLN A 269 -9.17 18.19 -2.97
CA GLN A 269 -7.86 18.77 -2.64
C GLN A 269 -7.06 19.16 -3.90
N ARG A 270 -7.54 18.78 -5.10
CA ARG A 270 -6.86 18.99 -6.38
C ARG A 270 -6.44 20.45 -6.60
N ALA A 271 -7.36 21.41 -6.39
CA ALA A 271 -7.08 22.81 -6.64
C ALA A 271 -5.90 23.31 -5.80
N GLN A 272 -5.87 22.97 -4.50
CA GLN A 272 -4.81 23.35 -3.58
C GLN A 272 -3.44 22.81 -4.01
N VAL A 273 -3.39 21.55 -4.43
CA VAL A 273 -2.14 20.92 -4.91
C VAL A 273 -1.68 21.58 -6.21
N VAL A 274 -2.57 21.74 -7.20
CA VAL A 274 -2.26 22.38 -8.49
C VAL A 274 -1.75 23.81 -8.29
N ASP A 275 -2.36 24.59 -7.42
CA ASP A 275 -1.97 25.97 -7.12
C ASP A 275 -0.54 26.03 -6.54
N ALA A 276 -0.21 25.13 -5.60
CA ALA A 276 1.13 25.05 -5.00
C ALA A 276 2.24 24.81 -6.05
N TYR A 277 1.99 23.89 -6.98
CA TYR A 277 2.94 23.61 -8.05
C TYR A 277 2.96 24.70 -9.13
N SER A 278 1.82 25.35 -9.40
CA SER A 278 1.74 26.46 -10.36
C SER A 278 2.60 27.65 -9.92
N VAL A 279 2.66 27.96 -8.63
CA VAL A 279 3.56 28.98 -8.06
C VAL A 279 5.03 28.65 -8.31
N CYS A 280 5.36 27.35 -8.42
CA CYS A 280 6.70 26.86 -8.75
C CYS A 280 6.95 26.73 -10.26
N GLY A 281 6.05 27.27 -11.10
CA GLY A 281 6.18 27.26 -12.56
C GLY A 281 5.77 25.95 -13.24
N CYS A 282 5.16 25.02 -12.53
CA CYS A 282 4.66 23.79 -13.11
C CYS A 282 3.25 24.00 -13.71
N THR A 283 2.92 23.26 -14.73
CA THR A 283 1.60 23.34 -15.41
C THR A 283 0.92 21.99 -15.38
N LEU A 284 -0.36 21.95 -14.99
CA LEU A 284 -1.20 20.76 -15.07
C LEU A 284 -1.41 20.37 -16.54
N THR A 285 -1.03 19.13 -16.89
CA THR A 285 -1.16 18.59 -18.26
C THR A 285 -2.07 17.38 -18.35
N GLY A 286 -2.42 16.76 -17.22
CA GLY A 286 -3.37 15.66 -17.15
C GLY A 286 -3.93 15.47 -15.76
N ALA A 287 -5.15 14.95 -15.68
CA ALA A 287 -5.78 14.53 -14.44
C ALA A 287 -6.66 13.31 -14.70
N GLU A 288 -6.62 12.32 -13.82
CA GLU A 288 -7.50 11.17 -13.83
C GLU A 288 -8.18 11.04 -12.46
N ILE A 289 -9.49 10.84 -12.46
CA ILE A 289 -10.29 10.67 -11.24
C ILE A 289 -10.66 9.20 -11.11
N ARG A 290 -10.44 8.62 -9.91
CA ARG A 290 -10.80 7.25 -9.54
C ARG A 290 -11.54 7.26 -8.21
N GLY A 291 -12.86 7.14 -8.26
CA GLY A 291 -13.70 7.37 -7.08
C GLY A 291 -13.50 8.80 -6.56
N ASP A 292 -13.12 8.92 -5.30
CA ASP A 292 -12.85 10.21 -4.66
C ASP A 292 -11.40 10.70 -4.85
N TRP A 293 -10.53 9.90 -5.46
CA TRP A 293 -9.10 10.16 -5.60
C TRP A 293 -8.75 10.73 -6.96
N THR A 294 -7.69 11.52 -6.98
CA THR A 294 -7.16 12.14 -8.20
C THR A 294 -5.69 11.83 -8.40
N ILE A 295 -5.33 11.53 -9.64
CA ILE A 295 -3.96 11.41 -10.13
C ILE A 295 -3.68 12.59 -11.04
N LEU A 296 -2.62 13.35 -10.79
CA LEU A 296 -2.26 14.55 -11.53
C LEU A 296 -0.96 14.32 -12.29
N THR A 297 -0.93 14.75 -13.53
CA THR A 297 0.31 14.86 -14.32
C THR A 297 0.58 16.34 -14.56
N LEU A 298 1.74 16.80 -14.11
CA LEU A 298 2.20 18.16 -14.34
C LEU A 298 3.47 18.15 -15.19
N THR A 299 3.71 19.27 -15.85
CA THR A 299 4.98 19.53 -16.56
C THR A 299 5.70 20.68 -15.87
N ALA A 300 6.97 20.47 -15.50
CA ALA A 300 7.83 21.52 -14.96
C ALA A 300 8.09 22.62 -15.98
N GLY A 301 8.44 23.81 -15.51
CA GLY A 301 8.75 24.96 -16.38
C GLY A 301 9.83 24.71 -17.42
N ALA A 302 9.94 25.58 -18.41
CA ALA A 302 10.99 25.51 -19.43
C ALA A 302 12.39 25.76 -18.86
N GLU A 303 12.49 26.39 -17.72
CA GLU A 303 13.70 26.62 -16.95
C GLU A 303 13.59 25.88 -15.61
N ARG A 304 14.75 25.51 -15.05
CA ARG A 304 14.79 24.88 -13.73
C ARG A 304 14.29 25.85 -12.67
N TYR A 305 13.36 25.42 -11.85
CA TYR A 305 12.87 26.22 -10.72
C TYR A 305 13.98 26.40 -9.68
N VAL A 306 14.19 27.64 -9.23
CA VAL A 306 15.09 27.98 -8.14
C VAL A 306 14.27 28.65 -7.04
N PRO A 307 14.18 28.06 -5.86
CA PRO A 307 13.46 28.67 -4.75
C PRO A 307 14.01 30.05 -4.40
N THR A 308 13.16 31.04 -4.30
CA THR A 308 13.55 32.43 -3.93
C THR A 308 13.83 32.61 -2.44
N LYS A 309 13.44 31.64 -1.63
CA LYS A 309 13.71 31.56 -0.20
C LYS A 309 14.23 30.17 0.15
N PRO A 310 15.07 30.05 1.20
CA PRO A 310 15.43 28.73 1.72
C PRO A 310 14.15 27.95 2.03
N ILE A 311 14.10 26.70 1.59
CA ILE A 311 13.01 25.79 1.92
C ILE A 311 13.21 25.37 3.37
N ASP A 312 12.21 25.61 4.23
CA ASP A 312 12.25 25.20 5.63
C ASP A 312 11.64 23.80 5.77
N PRO A 313 12.45 22.74 6.00
CA PRO A 313 11.93 21.40 6.19
C PRO A 313 11.13 21.25 7.51
N LYS A 314 11.34 22.14 8.48
CA LYS A 314 10.65 22.07 9.78
C LYS A 314 9.17 22.46 9.74
N GLY A 315 8.72 23.10 8.65
CA GLY A 315 7.30 23.39 8.44
C GLY A 315 6.41 22.15 8.24
N ARG A 316 7.01 20.94 8.28
CA ARG A 316 6.35 19.64 8.12
C ARG A 316 6.08 18.90 9.42
N ASP A 317 6.57 19.40 10.58
CA ASP A 317 6.53 18.75 11.90
C ASP A 317 5.11 18.50 12.47
N GLY A 318 4.07 18.50 11.67
CA GLY A 318 2.70 18.18 12.08
C GLY A 318 2.01 17.10 11.23
N TRP A 319 2.59 16.69 10.12
CA TRP A 319 1.91 15.85 9.12
C TRP A 319 2.01 14.35 9.39
N ALA A 320 2.97 13.91 10.20
CA ALA A 320 3.18 12.51 10.55
C ALA A 320 2.30 12.02 11.71
N LEU A 321 1.50 12.90 12.35
CA LEU A 321 0.72 12.60 13.55
C LEU A 321 -0.80 12.48 13.29
N ASP A 322 -1.27 12.69 12.07
CA ASP A 322 -2.70 12.62 11.70
C ASP A 322 -3.02 11.38 10.84
N ILE A 323 -2.40 10.23 11.15
CA ILE A 323 -2.76 8.91 10.57
C ILE A 323 -3.35 8.06 11.67
#